data_be0ab18080d6bf037d6ab34c6481ee7f
#
_entry.id   be0ab18080d6bf037d6ab34c6481ee7f
#
_cell.length_a   1.000
_cell.length_b   1.000
_cell.length_c   1.000
_cell.angle_alpha   90.00
_cell.angle_beta   90.00
_cell.angle_gamma   90.00
#
_symmetry.space_group_name_H-M   'P 1'
#
loop_
_entity.id
_entity.type
_entity.pdbx_description
1 polymer ?
#
loop_
_entity_poly.entity_id
_entity_poly.type
_entity_poly.pdbx_seq_one_letter_code
_entity_poly.pdbx_strand_id
1 'polypeptide(L)'
;MQQLSGGQKSLVALALIFAIQRCDPAPFYLFDEIDANLDAQYRAAVAEMIHKLSENAQFITTTFRPELVANADKFYGVAFQGKVSRIHAIAKEHALEFVEQEQHH
;
A
#
# COMPACT_ATOMS: atom_id res chain seq x y z
N MET A 1 -19.23 13.18 -16.73
CA MET A 1 -18.22 12.18 -16.38
C MET A 1 -18.85 10.98 -15.72
N GLN A 2 -18.62 9.80 -16.24
CA GLN A 2 -19.19 8.61 -15.62
C GLN A 2 -18.59 8.39 -14.25
N GLN A 3 -19.41 7.85 -13.36
CA GLN A 3 -18.96 7.57 -12.00
C GLN A 3 -18.02 6.37 -12.01
N LEU A 4 -16.80 6.56 -11.50
CA LEU A 4 -15.80 5.50 -11.43
C LEU A 4 -16.01 4.65 -10.18
N SER A 5 -15.67 3.36 -10.27
CA SER A 5 -15.61 2.49 -9.09
C SER A 5 -14.48 2.94 -8.17
N GLY A 6 -14.51 2.50 -6.90
CA GLY A 6 -13.46 2.79 -5.95
C GLY A 6 -12.08 2.32 -6.45
N GLY A 7 -12.04 1.14 -7.10
CA GLY A 7 -10.81 0.61 -7.67
C GLY A 7 -10.28 1.46 -8.82
N GLN A 8 -11.17 1.89 -9.69
CA GLN A 8 -10.79 2.76 -10.81
C GLN A 8 -10.28 4.11 -10.32
N LYS A 9 -10.89 4.67 -9.28
CA LYS A 9 -10.42 5.93 -8.68
C LYS A 9 -9.02 5.79 -8.13
N SER A 10 -8.70 4.67 -7.48
CA SER A 10 -7.36 4.42 -6.94
C SER A 10 -6.33 4.33 -8.06
N LEU A 11 -6.64 3.66 -9.16
CA LEU A 11 -5.74 3.55 -10.30
C LEU A 11 -5.50 4.90 -10.97
N VAL A 12 -6.54 5.72 -11.11
CA VAL A 12 -6.43 7.06 -11.68
C VAL A 12 -5.57 7.95 -10.78
N ALA A 13 -5.78 7.88 -9.46
CA ALA A 13 -4.99 8.65 -8.51
C ALA A 13 -3.50 8.26 -8.59
N LEU A 14 -3.19 6.97 -8.69
CA LEU A 14 -1.81 6.51 -8.81
C LEU A 14 -1.17 6.94 -10.13
N ALA A 15 -1.92 6.89 -11.23
CA ALA A 15 -1.43 7.35 -12.52
C ALA A 15 -1.10 8.84 -12.48
N LEU A 16 -1.93 9.63 -11.80
CA LEU A 16 -1.71 11.06 -11.62
C LEU A 16 -0.46 11.31 -10.78
N ILE A 17 -0.28 10.59 -9.69
CA ILE A 17 0.90 10.69 -8.83
C ILE A 17 2.16 10.33 -9.63
N PHE A 18 2.09 9.29 -10.46
CA PHE A 18 3.18 8.90 -11.33
C PHE A 18 3.58 10.05 -12.26
N ALA A 19 2.60 10.73 -12.86
CA ALA A 19 2.85 11.87 -13.73
C ALA A 19 3.47 13.04 -12.97
N ILE A 20 2.96 13.34 -11.77
CA ILE A 20 3.49 14.42 -10.93
C ILE A 20 4.93 14.11 -10.51
N GLN A 21 5.22 12.85 -10.19
CA GLN A 21 6.56 12.44 -9.78
C GLN A 21 7.61 12.73 -10.85
N ARG A 22 7.22 12.64 -12.12
CA ARG A 22 8.14 12.96 -13.23
C ARG A 22 8.40 14.45 -13.38
N CYS A 23 7.41 15.28 -13.03
CA CYS A 23 7.48 16.74 -13.22
C CYS A 23 7.99 17.45 -11.98
N ASP A 24 7.55 17.00 -10.80
CA ASP A 24 7.86 17.66 -9.53
C ASP A 24 7.92 16.58 -8.45
N PRO A 25 9.03 15.84 -8.35
CA PRO A 25 9.11 14.70 -7.44
C PRO A 25 9.07 15.11 -5.98
N ALA A 26 8.23 14.44 -5.22
CA ALA A 26 8.16 14.58 -3.77
C ALA A 26 9.16 13.61 -3.12
N PRO A 27 9.70 13.95 -1.92
CA PRO A 27 10.63 13.04 -1.23
C PRO A 27 9.97 11.78 -0.69
N PHE A 28 8.68 11.85 -0.34
CA PHE A 28 7.95 10.67 0.11
C PHE A 28 6.45 10.83 -0.18
N TYR A 29 5.77 9.70 -0.19
CA TYR A 29 4.31 9.62 -0.37
C TYR A 29 3.72 8.74 0.73
N LEU A 30 2.55 9.14 1.20
CA LEU A 30 1.83 8.42 2.24
C LEU A 30 0.47 7.99 1.69
N PHE A 31 0.21 6.69 1.65
CA PHE A 31 -1.05 6.12 1.17
C PHE A 31 -1.74 5.34 2.28
N ASP A 32 -3.05 5.54 2.40
CA ASP A 32 -3.86 4.84 3.39
C ASP A 32 -4.83 3.90 2.68
N GLU A 33 -4.53 2.60 2.74
CA GLU A 33 -5.37 1.53 2.19
C GLU A 33 -5.86 1.78 0.75
N ILE A 34 -4.96 2.18 -0.13
CA ILE A 34 -5.32 2.49 -1.51
C ILE A 34 -5.78 1.27 -2.30
N ASP A 35 -5.49 0.08 -1.81
CA ASP A 35 -5.81 -1.20 -2.43
C ASP A 35 -7.07 -1.87 -1.86
N ALA A 36 -7.75 -1.22 -0.92
CA ALA A 36 -8.85 -1.86 -0.17
C ALA A 36 -10.04 -2.26 -1.06
N ASN A 37 -10.30 -1.50 -2.12
CA ASN A 37 -11.46 -1.73 -2.99
C ASN A 37 -11.09 -2.32 -4.34
N LEU A 38 -9.90 -2.90 -4.46
CA LEU A 38 -9.40 -3.46 -5.72
C LEU A 38 -9.54 -4.98 -5.75
N ASP A 39 -9.82 -5.52 -6.94
CA ASP A 39 -9.72 -6.95 -7.18
C ASP A 39 -8.25 -7.38 -7.15
N ALA A 40 -8.00 -8.69 -6.97
CA ALA A 40 -6.65 -9.22 -6.84
C ALA A 40 -5.71 -8.81 -7.98
N GLN A 41 -6.22 -8.86 -9.22
CA GLN A 41 -5.41 -8.49 -10.38
C GLN A 41 -5.02 -7.01 -10.37
N TYR A 42 -5.91 -6.14 -9.90
CA TYR A 42 -5.62 -4.71 -9.78
C TYR A 42 -4.70 -4.43 -8.59
N ARG A 43 -4.85 -5.19 -7.50
CA ARG A 43 -3.94 -5.06 -6.36
C ARG A 43 -2.50 -5.39 -6.76
N ALA A 44 -2.33 -6.44 -7.55
CA ALA A 44 -1.00 -6.81 -8.06
C ALA A 44 -0.42 -5.71 -8.94
N ALA A 45 -1.23 -5.12 -9.82
CA ALA A 45 -0.79 -4.04 -10.70
C ALA A 45 -0.39 -2.79 -9.90
N VAL A 46 -1.17 -2.44 -8.88
CA VAL A 46 -0.88 -1.31 -7.99
C VAL A 46 0.43 -1.55 -7.23
N ALA A 47 0.60 -2.75 -6.69
CA ALA A 47 1.81 -3.09 -5.94
C ALA A 47 3.06 -2.98 -6.82
N GLU A 48 2.97 -3.45 -8.05
CA GLU A 48 4.09 -3.36 -9.01
C GLU A 48 4.39 -1.91 -9.36
N MET A 49 3.37 -1.09 -9.58
CA MET A 49 3.53 0.33 -9.89
C MET A 49 4.22 1.06 -8.74
N ILE A 50 3.78 0.84 -7.51
CA ILE A 50 4.39 1.45 -6.32
C ILE A 50 5.84 0.99 -6.18
N HIS A 51 6.11 -0.28 -6.42
CA HIS A 51 7.47 -0.80 -6.36
C HIS A 51 8.40 -0.07 -7.34
N LYS A 52 7.94 0.17 -8.55
CA LYS A 52 8.72 0.92 -9.55
C LYS A 52 8.94 2.37 -9.11
N LEU A 53 7.90 3.02 -8.59
CA LEU A 53 8.01 4.39 -8.11
C LEU A 53 8.95 4.50 -6.90
N SER A 54 9.05 3.45 -6.10
CA SER A 54 9.88 3.45 -4.90
C SER A 54 11.37 3.49 -5.20
N GLU A 55 11.77 3.27 -6.44
CA GLU A 55 13.16 3.43 -6.85
C GLU A 55 13.63 4.89 -6.75
N ASN A 56 12.70 5.84 -6.87
CA ASN A 56 13.00 7.28 -6.91
C ASN A 56 12.40 8.06 -5.74
N ALA A 57 11.55 7.44 -4.92
CA ALA A 57 10.89 8.10 -3.81
C ALA A 57 10.51 7.08 -2.75
N GLN A 58 10.35 7.55 -1.52
CA GLN A 58 9.91 6.71 -0.42
C GLN A 58 8.38 6.61 -0.42
N PHE A 59 7.88 5.39 -0.31
CA PHE A 59 6.45 5.14 -0.20
C PHE A 59 6.14 4.46 1.13
N ILE A 60 5.20 5.05 1.87
CA ILE A 60 4.69 4.51 3.13
C ILE A 60 3.22 4.22 2.90
N THR A 61 2.81 2.98 3.09
CA THR A 61 1.42 2.61 2.85
C THR A 61 0.88 1.73 3.96
N THR A 62 -0.39 1.94 4.31
CA THR A 62 -1.12 1.04 5.18
C THR A 62 -1.90 0.07 4.30
N THR A 63 -1.92 -1.20 4.67
CA THR A 63 -2.61 -2.21 3.87
C THR A 63 -2.93 -3.45 4.70
N PHE A 64 -3.98 -4.16 4.30
CA PHE A 64 -4.29 -5.50 4.80
C PHE A 64 -4.22 -6.55 3.67
N ARG A 65 -3.62 -6.19 2.53
CA ARG A 65 -3.58 -7.06 1.35
C ARG A 65 -2.17 -7.59 1.11
N PRO A 66 -2.02 -8.88 0.84
CA PRO A 66 -0.69 -9.49 0.70
C PRO A 66 0.11 -8.98 -0.50
N GLU A 67 -0.55 -8.49 -1.55
CA GLU A 67 0.14 -8.03 -2.75
C GLU A 67 1.08 -6.86 -2.46
N LEU A 68 0.62 -5.87 -1.70
CA LEU A 68 1.48 -4.75 -1.31
C LEU A 68 2.54 -5.17 -0.30
N VAL A 69 2.19 -6.02 0.64
CA VAL A 69 3.14 -6.53 1.63
C VAL A 69 4.27 -7.29 0.94
N ALA A 70 3.95 -8.12 -0.05
CA ALA A 70 4.93 -8.93 -0.74
C ALA A 70 6.02 -8.10 -1.46
N ASN A 71 5.66 -6.89 -1.89
CA ASN A 71 6.56 -6.01 -2.65
C ASN A 71 7.23 -4.93 -1.81
N ALA A 72 7.01 -4.90 -0.51
CA ALA A 72 7.59 -3.88 0.36
C ALA A 72 9.00 -4.26 0.80
N ASP A 73 9.79 -3.25 1.11
CA ASP A 73 11.18 -3.42 1.57
C ASP A 73 11.27 -3.46 3.09
N LYS A 74 10.37 -2.80 3.79
CA LYS A 74 10.38 -2.75 5.24
C LYS A 74 8.95 -2.80 5.78
N PHE A 75 8.79 -3.45 6.92
CA PHE A 75 7.48 -3.75 7.49
C PHE A 75 7.38 -3.24 8.91
N TYR A 76 6.26 -2.62 9.24
CA TYR A 76 5.95 -2.18 10.59
C TYR A 76 4.60 -2.74 11.00
N GLY A 77 4.55 -3.27 12.20
CA GLY A 77 3.30 -3.73 12.80
C GLY A 77 2.84 -2.72 13.84
N VAL A 78 1.52 -2.55 13.93
CA VAL A 78 0.90 -1.73 14.98
C VAL A 78 0.23 -2.67 15.96
N ALA A 79 0.63 -2.58 17.23
CA ALA A 79 0.06 -3.40 18.30
C ALA A 79 -0.53 -2.49 19.37
N PHE A 80 -1.70 -2.89 19.90
CA PHE A 80 -2.35 -2.18 20.99
C PHE A 80 -2.14 -2.97 22.27
N GLN A 81 -1.38 -2.38 23.19
CA GLN A 81 -1.06 -3.01 24.49
C GLN A 81 -1.19 -1.98 25.60
N GLY A 82 -1.88 -2.35 26.68
CA GLY A 82 -2.02 -1.48 27.82
C GLY A 82 -2.62 -0.12 27.48
N LYS A 83 -3.63 -0.09 26.62
CA LYS A 83 -4.31 1.11 26.12
C LYS A 83 -3.42 2.04 25.31
N VAL A 84 -2.27 1.55 24.83
CA VAL A 84 -1.34 2.33 23.99
C VAL A 84 -1.07 1.57 22.70
N SER A 85 -1.18 2.27 21.58
CA SER A 85 -0.78 1.73 20.27
C SER A 85 0.73 1.91 20.10
N ARG A 86 1.41 0.85 19.68
CA ARG A 86 2.86 0.88 19.45
C ARG A 86 3.17 0.41 18.04
N ILE A 87 4.20 1.00 17.45
CA ILE A 87 4.68 0.65 16.12
C ILE A 87 6.07 0.07 16.25
N HIS A 88 6.30 -1.10 15.66
CA HIS A 88 7.64 -1.69 15.61
C HIS A 88 7.88 -2.40 14.31
N ALA A 89 9.14 -2.48 13.91
CA ALA A 89 9.54 -3.19 12.71
C ALA A 89 9.30 -4.69 12.90
N ILE A 90 8.78 -5.34 11.86
CA ILE A 90 8.52 -6.77 11.85
C ILE A 90 9.13 -7.42 10.62
N ALA A 91 9.28 -8.75 10.64
CA ALA A 91 9.76 -9.49 9.50
C ALA A 91 8.65 -9.65 8.46
N LYS A 92 9.05 -9.82 7.19
CA LYS A 92 8.11 -10.00 6.08
C LYS A 92 7.15 -11.17 6.33
N GLU A 93 7.67 -12.27 6.86
CA GLU A 93 6.89 -13.47 7.15
C GLU A 93 5.77 -13.19 8.15
N HIS A 94 6.05 -12.41 9.18
CA HIS A 94 5.05 -12.01 10.18
C HIS A 94 3.99 -11.09 9.57
N ALA A 95 4.41 -10.17 8.71
CA ALA A 95 3.49 -9.26 8.04
C ALA A 95 2.54 -10.02 7.12
N LEU A 96 3.05 -10.95 6.33
CA LEU A 96 2.25 -11.79 5.44
C LEU A 96 1.28 -12.66 6.22
N GLU A 97 1.74 -13.28 7.28
CA GLU A 97 0.90 -14.11 8.14
C GLU A 97 -0.27 -13.32 8.72
N PHE A 98 0.00 -12.11 9.19
CA PHE A 98 -1.02 -11.25 9.76
C PHE A 98 -2.10 -10.90 8.73
N VAL A 99 -1.72 -10.45 7.52
CA VAL A 99 -2.70 -10.06 6.51
C VAL A 99 -3.47 -11.26 5.95
N GLU A 100 -2.86 -12.43 5.89
CA GLU A 100 -3.55 -13.65 5.50
C GLU A 100 -4.62 -14.04 6.51
N GLN A 101 -4.33 -13.91 7.80
CA GLN A 101 -5.30 -14.18 8.85
C GLN A 101 -6.49 -13.21 8.78
N GLU A 102 -6.21 -11.94 8.52
CA GLU A 102 -7.27 -10.94 8.40
C GLU A 102 -8.21 -11.22 7.22
N GLN A 103 -7.70 -11.82 6.15
CA GLN A 103 -8.53 -12.15 5.00
C GLN A 103 -9.45 -13.34 5.21
N HIS A 104 -9.17 -14.17 6.21
CA HIS A 104 -9.99 -15.34 6.53
C HIS A 104 -11.10 -15.03 7.54
N HIS A 105 -11.20 -13.82 7.99
CA HIS A 105 -12.30 -13.33 8.83
C HIS A 105 -13.35 -12.58 7.98
#